data_ee808b17eac419e046663b8e6741a51e
#
_entry.id   ee808b17eac419e046663b8e6741a51e
#
_cell.length_a   1.000
_cell.length_b   1.000
_cell.length_c   1.000
_cell.angle_alpha   90.00
_cell.angle_beta   90.00
_cell.angle_gamma   90.00
#
_symmetry.space_group_name_H-M   'P 1'
#
loop_
_entity.id
_entity.type
_entity.pdbx_description
1 polymer ?
#
loop_
_entity_poly.entity_id
_entity_poly.type
_entity_poly.pdbx_seq_one_letter_code
_entity_poly.pdbx_strand_id
1 'polypeptide(L)'
;MKLQKGGRDGAAGRGITIKEAKMKVANTHQIVLAGTSLGVRNTFHSIVAILTTLVVVTTVCLRQDGGHLPPKINASGSNSSSSSSSSKCDLFYGKWVFDNESYPLYKEKECTFMSDQLACAKFGRKDLSYQNWRWQPHHCDLTRFNATALLERLRNKRLVFVGDSLIRGQWVSMVCLVDSVLPKTLKSMHSTANGSLNIFKAKEYNASIEHYWSPLLVESNSDDPVNHRVPERTVRVKAIEKHARYWTDADFLVFNTYLWWRRPVMNVLWGSFGDPDGVYKGVEMLRVYEMALRTWSDWLEVHVNRNKTQLFFVSMSPTHERAEEWGAAKGNNCYSETEMIAEEGYWGKGSDPKMMHMVENVLDDLKARGLNVQMLNITQLSEYRKEGHPSIYRKQWDALTQEQIANPNSYADCIHWCLPGVPDVWNELLYAYIFHQ
;
A
#
# COMPACT_ATOMS: atom_id res chain seq x y z
N MET A 1 45.93 7.75 -42.16
CA MET A 1 47.26 8.41 -42.33
C MET A 1 47.90 8.45 -40.93
N LYS A 2 48.97 7.65 -40.76
CA LYS A 2 50.10 7.66 -39.79
C LYS A 2 49.76 8.16 -38.33
N LEU A 3 49.78 7.28 -37.28
CA LEU A 3 50.95 6.66 -36.63
C LEU A 3 52.00 7.62 -36.07
N GLN A 4 52.14 7.58 -34.71
CA GLN A 4 53.39 7.49 -33.93
C GLN A 4 52.99 7.41 -32.44
N LYS A 5 53.25 6.40 -31.70
CA LYS A 5 54.38 5.62 -31.16
C LYS A 5 55.43 6.47 -30.43
N GLY A 6 55.64 6.13 -29.18
CA GLY A 6 56.79 6.36 -28.31
C GLY A 6 56.27 6.56 -26.84
N GLY A 7 56.73 5.92 -25.84
CA GLY A 7 57.80 4.97 -25.54
C GLY A 7 58.11 5.09 -24.06
N ARG A 8 58.18 3.97 -23.41
CA ARG A 8 58.86 3.51 -22.17
C ARG A 8 59.60 4.53 -21.28
N ASP A 9 59.42 4.36 -20.00
CA ASP A 9 60.33 3.87 -18.93
C ASP A 9 59.80 4.37 -17.59
N GLY A 10 59.66 3.74 -16.48
CA GLY A 10 60.48 2.70 -15.87
C GLY A 10 60.58 3.05 -14.38
N ALA A 11 60.43 2.05 -13.58
CA ALA A 11 61.01 1.87 -12.28
C ALA A 11 60.27 2.27 -11.00
N ALA A 12 60.17 1.27 -10.19
CA ALA A 12 60.53 1.08 -8.80
C ALA A 12 59.44 1.22 -7.75
N GLY A 13 59.16 0.06 -7.21
CA GLY A 13 58.34 -0.26 -6.06
C GLY A 13 58.84 0.28 -4.75
N ARG A 14 57.93 0.35 -3.83
CA ARG A 14 58.17 0.15 -2.39
C ARG A 14 56.98 -0.56 -1.77
N GLY A 15 57.23 -1.76 -1.33
CA GLY A 15 56.35 -2.50 -0.45
C GLY A 15 56.23 -1.85 0.90
N ILE A 16 55.04 -1.79 1.42
CA ILE A 16 54.78 -1.48 2.83
C ILE A 16 54.21 -2.73 3.46
N THR A 17 55.00 -3.28 4.35
CA THR A 17 54.74 -4.42 5.23
C THR A 17 53.70 -4.06 6.25
N ILE A 18 52.63 -4.83 6.34
CA ILE A 18 51.66 -4.75 7.42
C ILE A 18 52.27 -5.45 8.64
N LYS A 19 52.51 -4.70 9.71
CA LYS A 19 52.85 -5.23 11.04
C LYS A 19 51.57 -5.62 11.77
N GLU A 20 51.45 -6.91 12.07
CA GLU A 20 50.50 -7.45 13.05
C GLU A 20 50.83 -6.90 14.46
N ALA A 21 49.88 -6.23 15.07
CA ALA A 21 49.92 -5.87 16.48
C ALA A 21 49.13 -6.90 17.28
N LYS A 22 49.82 -7.83 17.91
CA LYS A 22 49.31 -8.71 18.99
C LYS A 22 49.00 -7.86 20.21
N MET A 23 47.74 -7.81 20.61
CA MET A 23 47.35 -7.20 21.90
C MET A 23 47.25 -8.31 22.97
N LYS A 24 48.06 -8.18 23.98
CA LYS A 24 48.19 -9.06 25.16
C LYS A 24 46.92 -8.92 26.01
N VAL A 25 46.40 -10.07 26.42
CA VAL A 25 45.44 -10.22 27.53
C VAL A 25 46.24 -10.01 28.86
N ALA A 26 45.75 -9.15 29.72
CA ALA A 26 46.22 -9.03 31.10
C ALA A 26 45.03 -8.91 32.07
N ASN A 27 44.95 -9.96 32.86
CA ASN A 27 44.64 -10.07 34.30
C ASN A 27 43.36 -9.47 34.92
N THR A 28 42.53 -10.42 35.28
CA THR A 28 41.81 -10.68 36.55
C THR A 28 42.00 -9.66 37.69
N HIS A 29 40.92 -8.99 38.06
CA HIS A 29 40.75 -8.44 39.42
C HIS A 29 39.66 -9.25 40.15
N GLN A 30 40.11 -9.91 41.25
CA GLN A 30 39.26 -10.48 42.28
C GLN A 30 38.51 -9.35 43.00
N ILE A 31 37.19 -9.41 43.01
CA ILE A 31 36.36 -8.60 43.91
C ILE A 31 36.01 -9.48 45.10
N VAL A 32 36.49 -9.06 46.27
CA VAL A 32 36.20 -9.62 47.59
C VAL A 32 34.71 -9.36 47.91
N LEU A 33 33.95 -10.41 48.12
CA LEU A 33 32.59 -10.35 48.65
C LEU A 33 32.64 -10.13 50.16
N ALA A 34 32.31 -8.92 50.61
CA ALA A 34 31.96 -8.65 51.99
C ALA A 34 30.52 -9.16 52.23
N GLY A 35 30.39 -10.20 53.03
CA GLY A 35 29.12 -10.73 53.47
C GLY A 35 28.42 -9.79 54.44
N THR A 36 27.20 -9.36 54.10
CA THR A 36 26.24 -8.84 55.09
C THR A 36 25.05 -9.77 55.13
N SER A 37 24.89 -10.47 56.24
CA SER A 37 23.73 -11.27 56.55
C SER A 37 22.51 -10.35 56.76
N LEU A 38 21.62 -10.27 55.78
CA LEU A 38 20.31 -9.65 55.91
C LEU A 38 19.26 -10.79 55.94
N GLY A 39 18.46 -10.78 56.99
CA GLY A 39 17.67 -11.87 57.44
C GLY A 39 16.64 -12.45 56.43
N VAL A 40 16.61 -13.77 56.40
CA VAL A 40 15.69 -14.65 55.61
C VAL A 40 14.18 -14.33 55.80
N ARG A 41 13.83 -13.50 56.79
CA ARG A 41 12.46 -13.16 57.15
C ARG A 41 11.82 -12.13 56.21
N ASN A 42 12.58 -11.19 55.64
CA ASN A 42 12.05 -10.17 54.76
C ASN A 42 11.86 -10.64 53.32
N THR A 43 12.65 -11.63 52.89
CA THR A 43 12.49 -12.20 51.52
C THR A 43 11.22 -13.05 51.39
N PHE A 44 10.79 -13.73 52.47
CA PHE A 44 9.56 -14.53 52.42
C PHE A 44 8.31 -13.66 52.28
N HIS A 45 8.24 -12.52 52.97
CA HIS A 45 7.13 -11.58 52.85
C HIS A 45 7.08 -10.89 51.44
N SER A 46 8.23 -10.61 50.86
CA SER A 46 8.29 -10.07 49.49
C SER A 46 7.87 -11.07 48.44
N ILE A 47 8.24 -12.32 48.57
CA ILE A 47 7.81 -13.40 47.64
C ILE A 47 6.30 -13.65 47.76
N VAL A 48 5.77 -13.68 48.99
CA VAL A 48 4.31 -13.84 49.21
C VAL A 48 3.53 -12.64 48.64
N ALA A 49 4.04 -11.43 48.80
CA ALA A 49 3.41 -10.22 48.19
C ALA A 49 3.43 -10.24 46.64
N ILE A 50 4.50 -10.72 46.03
CA ILE A 50 4.61 -10.85 44.57
C ILE A 50 3.67 -11.93 44.05
N LEU A 51 3.57 -13.09 44.74
CA LEU A 51 2.67 -14.16 44.37
C LEU A 51 1.19 -13.79 44.53
N THR A 52 0.85 -13.02 45.57
CA THR A 52 -0.55 -12.52 45.73
C THR A 52 -0.92 -11.48 44.71
N THR A 53 0.00 -10.57 44.31
CA THR A 53 -0.25 -9.62 43.20
C THR A 53 -0.36 -10.33 41.85
N LEU A 54 0.43 -11.36 41.58
CA LEU A 54 0.32 -12.17 40.36
C LEU A 54 -1.03 -12.90 40.28
N VAL A 55 -1.51 -13.48 41.38
CA VAL A 55 -2.81 -14.16 41.45
C VAL A 55 -3.98 -13.18 41.27
N VAL A 56 -3.88 -11.96 41.81
CA VAL A 56 -4.90 -10.93 41.63
C VAL A 56 -4.91 -10.42 40.19
N VAL A 57 -3.74 -10.18 39.60
CA VAL A 57 -3.65 -9.76 38.19
C VAL A 57 -4.16 -10.83 37.23
N THR A 58 -3.82 -12.11 37.44
CA THR A 58 -4.32 -13.20 36.60
C THR A 58 -5.83 -13.39 36.76
N THR A 59 -6.41 -13.25 37.99
CA THR A 59 -7.86 -13.31 38.18
C THR A 59 -8.62 -12.15 37.60
N VAL A 60 -8.02 -10.94 37.53
CA VAL A 60 -8.60 -9.79 36.87
C VAL A 60 -8.53 -9.95 35.35
N CYS A 61 -7.40 -10.41 34.80
CA CYS A 61 -7.28 -10.71 33.36
C CYS A 61 -8.21 -11.83 32.90
N LEU A 62 -8.35 -12.90 33.67
CA LEU A 62 -9.27 -14.01 33.35
C LEU A 62 -10.76 -13.64 33.50
N ARG A 63 -11.11 -12.59 34.25
CA ARG A 63 -12.47 -12.04 34.28
C ARG A 63 -12.79 -11.07 33.14
N GLN A 64 -11.80 -10.53 32.47
CA GLN A 64 -12.01 -9.70 31.28
C GLN A 64 -12.23 -10.51 29.99
N ASP A 65 -11.80 -11.78 29.93
CA ASP A 65 -12.04 -12.69 28.79
C ASP A 65 -13.31 -13.54 28.93
N GLY A 66 -14.15 -13.25 29.92
CA GLY A 66 -15.42 -13.95 30.23
C GLY A 66 -16.59 -13.43 29.41
N GLY A 67 -16.74 -13.91 28.15
CA GLY A 67 -18.04 -14.25 27.62
C GLY A 67 -18.95 -13.14 27.08
N HIS A 68 -18.89 -12.88 25.80
CA HIS A 68 -20.09 -12.55 25.04
C HIS A 68 -20.57 -13.78 24.27
N LEU A 69 -21.44 -14.59 24.94
CA LEU A 69 -22.36 -15.47 24.25
C LEU A 69 -23.58 -14.65 23.80
N PRO A 70 -24.11 -14.87 22.58
CA PRO A 70 -25.29 -14.14 22.14
C PRO A 70 -26.53 -14.54 22.94
N PRO A 71 -27.46 -13.62 23.24
CA PRO A 71 -28.65 -13.91 24.03
C PRO A 71 -29.64 -14.77 23.22
N LYS A 72 -30.13 -15.83 23.84
CA LYS A 72 -31.29 -16.60 23.36
C LYS A 72 -32.54 -15.70 23.40
N ILE A 73 -33.18 -15.54 22.26
CA ILE A 73 -34.41 -14.79 22.08
C ILE A 73 -35.57 -15.64 22.62
N ASN A 74 -36.17 -15.24 23.73
CA ASN A 74 -37.49 -15.71 24.12
C ASN A 74 -38.54 -14.79 23.49
N ALA A 75 -39.41 -15.36 22.69
CA ALA A 75 -40.54 -14.66 22.09
C ALA A 75 -41.61 -14.36 23.15
N SER A 76 -41.89 -13.10 23.41
CA SER A 76 -43.19 -12.64 23.89
C SER A 76 -43.43 -11.22 23.35
N GLY A 77 -44.59 -11.12 22.70
CA GLY A 77 -44.97 -9.96 21.93
C GLY A 77 -45.27 -8.73 22.75
N SER A 78 -44.84 -7.62 22.27
CA SER A 78 -45.48 -6.32 22.49
C SER A 78 -45.18 -5.41 21.28
N ASN A 79 -46.24 -4.90 20.67
CA ASN A 79 -46.20 -3.92 19.59
C ASN A 79 -45.49 -2.67 20.05
N SER A 80 -44.34 -2.37 19.43
CA SER A 80 -43.75 -1.03 19.46
C SER A 80 -43.23 -0.71 18.06
N SER A 81 -43.70 0.41 17.57
CA SER A 81 -43.38 1.03 16.30
C SER A 81 -41.87 0.99 16.01
N SER A 82 -41.49 0.20 15.02
CA SER A 82 -40.11 0.14 14.51
C SER A 82 -39.80 1.39 13.71
N SER A 83 -39.05 2.31 14.31
CA SER A 83 -38.21 3.22 13.54
C SER A 83 -37.10 2.38 12.91
N SER A 84 -37.22 2.07 11.63
CA SER A 84 -36.18 1.44 10.84
C SER A 84 -34.96 2.37 10.77
N SER A 85 -33.98 2.18 11.67
CA SER A 85 -32.64 2.63 11.39
C SER A 85 -32.15 1.81 10.19
N SER A 86 -32.14 2.39 8.99
CA SER A 86 -31.50 1.80 7.85
C SER A 86 -30.02 1.62 8.20
N SER A 87 -29.61 0.40 8.51
CA SER A 87 -28.20 0.06 8.63
C SER A 87 -27.54 0.46 7.30
N LYS A 88 -26.63 1.44 7.34
CA LYS A 88 -25.87 1.82 6.14
C LYS A 88 -25.21 0.57 5.60
N CYS A 89 -25.42 0.29 4.32
CA CYS A 89 -24.80 -0.86 3.67
C CYS A 89 -23.28 -0.72 3.68
N ASP A 90 -22.59 -1.78 4.09
CA ASP A 90 -21.14 -1.91 3.97
C ASP A 90 -20.81 -2.42 2.57
N LEU A 91 -20.27 -1.54 1.72
CA LEU A 91 -19.87 -1.87 0.36
C LEU A 91 -18.65 -2.79 0.29
N PHE A 92 -17.89 -2.94 1.38
CA PHE A 92 -16.66 -3.74 1.43
C PHE A 92 -16.90 -5.16 1.93
N TYR A 93 -18.06 -5.43 2.53
CA TYR A 93 -18.47 -6.76 2.95
C TYR A 93 -19.35 -7.41 1.88
N GLY A 94 -18.80 -8.41 1.17
CA GLY A 94 -19.45 -8.98 0.00
C GLY A 94 -18.75 -10.24 -0.52
N LYS A 95 -19.05 -10.56 -1.77
CA LYS A 95 -18.47 -11.71 -2.49
C LYS A 95 -18.20 -11.36 -3.96
N TRP A 96 -17.28 -12.09 -4.57
CA TRP A 96 -17.06 -12.05 -6.00
C TRP A 96 -18.14 -12.89 -6.70
N VAL A 97 -18.69 -12.37 -7.79
CA VAL A 97 -19.69 -13.01 -8.64
C VAL A 97 -19.19 -12.99 -10.08
N PHE A 98 -19.18 -14.15 -10.72
CA PHE A 98 -18.82 -14.26 -12.13
C PHE A 98 -19.92 -13.64 -12.99
N ASP A 99 -19.56 -12.74 -13.90
CA ASP A 99 -20.45 -11.99 -14.77
C ASP A 99 -19.75 -11.70 -16.10
N ASN A 100 -19.82 -12.61 -17.04
CA ASN A 100 -19.20 -12.47 -18.36
C ASN A 100 -20.07 -11.69 -19.37
N GLU A 101 -21.27 -11.27 -18.98
CA GLU A 101 -22.14 -10.45 -19.81
C GLU A 101 -21.84 -8.95 -19.63
N SER A 102 -21.58 -8.55 -18.39
CA SER A 102 -21.36 -7.14 -18.02
C SER A 102 -19.89 -6.78 -17.84
N TYR A 103 -19.01 -7.73 -17.65
CA TYR A 103 -17.58 -7.53 -17.43
C TYR A 103 -16.73 -8.27 -18.46
N PRO A 104 -15.58 -7.70 -18.82
CA PRO A 104 -14.97 -6.48 -18.29
C PRO A 104 -15.69 -5.20 -18.76
N LEU A 105 -15.59 -4.13 -17.96
CA LEU A 105 -16.20 -2.81 -18.25
C LEU A 105 -15.58 -2.12 -19.49
N TYR A 106 -14.40 -2.52 -19.89
CA TYR A 106 -13.72 -2.12 -21.14
C TYR A 106 -12.80 -3.25 -21.60
N LYS A 107 -12.35 -3.20 -22.85
CA LYS A 107 -11.37 -4.17 -23.37
C LYS A 107 -9.95 -3.58 -23.32
N GLU A 108 -8.98 -4.38 -22.90
CA GLU A 108 -7.56 -3.96 -22.79
C GLU A 108 -7.08 -3.21 -24.03
N LYS A 109 -7.31 -3.78 -25.24
CA LYS A 109 -6.87 -3.21 -26.51
C LYS A 109 -7.58 -1.91 -26.91
N GLU A 110 -8.71 -1.60 -26.30
CA GLU A 110 -9.49 -0.40 -26.59
C GLU A 110 -9.06 0.79 -25.72
N CYS A 111 -8.38 0.55 -24.58
CA CYS A 111 -7.83 1.61 -23.75
C CYS A 111 -6.57 2.20 -24.39
N THR A 112 -6.67 3.44 -24.86
CA THR A 112 -5.58 4.16 -25.55
C THR A 112 -4.34 4.37 -24.65
N PHE A 113 -4.55 4.43 -23.35
CA PHE A 113 -3.53 4.79 -22.35
C PHE A 113 -3.12 3.63 -21.46
N MET A 114 -3.40 2.39 -21.90
CA MET A 114 -3.02 1.17 -21.18
C MET A 114 -1.51 1.11 -20.93
N SER A 115 -1.12 0.72 -19.71
CA SER A 115 0.27 0.52 -19.34
C SER A 115 0.75 -0.88 -19.72
N ASP A 116 1.89 -0.99 -20.38
CA ASP A 116 2.53 -2.27 -20.74
C ASP A 116 2.87 -3.16 -19.53
N GLN A 117 2.93 -2.61 -18.34
CA GLN A 117 3.11 -3.36 -17.10
C GLN A 117 1.86 -4.14 -16.70
N LEU A 118 0.67 -3.67 -17.12
CA LEU A 118 -0.63 -4.14 -16.66
C LEU A 118 -1.46 -4.80 -17.79
N ALA A 119 -0.98 -4.74 -19.04
CA ALA A 119 -1.63 -5.21 -20.25
C ALA A 119 -1.39 -6.72 -20.47
N CYS A 120 -1.98 -7.55 -19.63
CA CYS A 120 -1.67 -8.98 -19.56
C CYS A 120 -2.04 -9.76 -20.83
N ALA A 121 -3.14 -9.42 -21.48
CA ALA A 121 -3.55 -10.06 -22.74
C ALA A 121 -2.57 -9.72 -23.88
N LYS A 122 -2.11 -8.46 -23.97
CA LYS A 122 -1.10 -8.01 -24.93
C LYS A 122 0.21 -8.80 -24.80
N PHE A 123 0.59 -9.16 -23.58
CA PHE A 123 1.81 -9.91 -23.28
C PHE A 123 1.58 -11.42 -23.17
N GLY A 124 0.51 -11.92 -23.78
CA GLY A 124 0.35 -13.34 -24.08
C GLY A 124 -0.46 -14.15 -23.08
N ARG A 125 -1.09 -13.51 -22.08
CA ARG A 125 -2.02 -14.22 -21.20
C ARG A 125 -3.23 -14.73 -21.97
N LYS A 126 -3.48 -16.03 -21.92
CA LYS A 126 -4.57 -16.71 -22.64
C LYS A 126 -5.83 -16.83 -21.79
N ASP A 127 -5.66 -17.10 -20.51
CA ASP A 127 -6.77 -17.10 -19.57
C ASP A 127 -7.14 -15.65 -19.24
N LEU A 128 -8.35 -15.26 -19.60
CA LEU A 128 -8.90 -13.92 -19.38
C LEU A 128 -10.13 -13.96 -18.46
N SER A 129 -10.44 -15.10 -17.87
CA SER A 129 -11.61 -15.28 -16.98
C SER A 129 -11.53 -14.38 -15.75
N TYR A 130 -10.32 -14.02 -15.29
CA TYR A 130 -10.10 -13.09 -14.19
C TYR A 130 -10.73 -11.71 -14.41
N GLN A 131 -11.02 -11.32 -15.66
CA GLN A 131 -11.63 -10.03 -16.01
C GLN A 131 -13.16 -10.01 -15.78
N ASN A 132 -13.78 -11.18 -15.67
CA ASN A 132 -15.24 -11.34 -15.70
C ASN A 132 -15.86 -11.46 -14.30
N TRP A 133 -15.25 -10.85 -13.31
CA TRP A 133 -15.73 -10.89 -11.94
C TRP A 133 -16.12 -9.51 -11.45
N ARG A 134 -17.32 -9.42 -10.82
CA ARG A 134 -17.79 -8.22 -10.15
C ARG A 134 -17.88 -8.43 -8.63
N TRP A 135 -17.73 -7.37 -7.90
CA TRP A 135 -17.97 -7.39 -6.46
C TRP A 135 -19.44 -7.16 -6.15
N GLN A 136 -20.02 -8.01 -5.32
CA GLN A 136 -21.39 -7.93 -4.86
C GLN A 136 -21.41 -7.80 -3.34
N PRO A 137 -21.71 -6.62 -2.78
CA PRO A 137 -21.97 -6.47 -1.34
C PRO A 137 -23.14 -7.35 -0.89
N HIS A 138 -23.08 -7.86 0.36
CA HIS A 138 -24.09 -8.83 0.84
C HIS A 138 -25.48 -8.24 1.03
N HIS A 139 -25.58 -6.95 1.40
CA HIS A 139 -26.84 -6.34 1.84
C HIS A 139 -27.33 -5.19 0.98
N CYS A 140 -26.65 -4.90 -0.12
CA CYS A 140 -27.01 -3.87 -1.08
C CYS A 140 -26.33 -4.11 -2.43
N ASP A 141 -26.67 -3.30 -3.42
CA ASP A 141 -26.03 -3.33 -4.72
C ASP A 141 -24.94 -2.26 -4.81
N LEU A 142 -23.80 -2.62 -5.40
CA LEU A 142 -22.80 -1.65 -5.78
C LEU A 142 -23.32 -0.86 -6.99
N THR A 143 -23.27 0.46 -6.89
CA THR A 143 -23.69 1.34 -7.97
C THR A 143 -22.86 1.07 -9.22
N ARG A 144 -23.52 0.74 -10.33
CA ARG A 144 -22.84 0.43 -11.59
C ARG A 144 -22.09 1.65 -12.11
N PHE A 145 -20.84 1.44 -12.50
CA PHE A 145 -19.99 2.51 -13.03
C PHE A 145 -20.60 3.13 -14.30
N ASN A 146 -20.67 4.44 -14.32
CA ASN A 146 -21.11 5.22 -15.49
C ASN A 146 -20.06 6.30 -15.79
N ALA A 147 -19.31 6.10 -16.88
CA ALA A 147 -18.22 6.97 -17.29
C ALA A 147 -18.67 8.41 -17.56
N THR A 148 -19.81 8.58 -18.25
CA THR A 148 -20.37 9.90 -18.58
C THR A 148 -20.79 10.64 -17.31
N ALA A 149 -21.49 9.96 -16.40
CA ALA A 149 -21.89 10.54 -15.13
C ALA A 149 -20.67 10.97 -14.29
N LEU A 150 -19.60 10.14 -14.25
CA LEU A 150 -18.37 10.52 -13.59
C LEU A 150 -17.74 11.76 -14.20
N LEU A 151 -17.61 11.83 -15.53
CA LEU A 151 -17.04 12.99 -16.22
C LEU A 151 -17.86 14.27 -15.97
N GLU A 152 -19.20 14.18 -15.94
CA GLU A 152 -20.05 15.31 -15.54
C GLU A 152 -19.80 15.73 -14.07
N ARG A 153 -19.67 14.77 -13.15
CA ARG A 153 -19.35 15.05 -11.75
C ARG A 153 -17.99 15.72 -11.60
N LEU A 154 -17.05 15.37 -12.47
CA LEU A 154 -15.70 15.94 -12.52
C LEU A 154 -15.60 17.26 -13.33
N ARG A 155 -16.68 17.78 -13.87
CA ARG A 155 -16.66 19.01 -14.68
C ARG A 155 -16.01 20.17 -13.92
N ASN A 156 -14.97 20.76 -14.52
CA ASN A 156 -14.11 21.81 -13.93
C ASN A 156 -13.37 21.37 -12.66
N LYS A 157 -13.07 20.07 -12.51
CA LYS A 157 -12.47 19.50 -11.30
C LYS A 157 -11.26 18.65 -11.60
N ARG A 158 -10.46 18.46 -10.56
CA ARG A 158 -9.28 17.60 -10.53
C ARG A 158 -9.52 16.41 -9.61
N LEU A 159 -9.36 15.19 -10.14
CA LEU A 159 -9.28 13.94 -9.39
C LEU A 159 -7.82 13.48 -9.40
N VAL A 160 -7.18 13.44 -8.24
CA VAL A 160 -5.73 13.17 -8.12
C VAL A 160 -5.49 11.92 -7.28
N PHE A 161 -4.83 10.94 -7.87
CA PHE A 161 -4.33 9.73 -7.22
C PHE A 161 -2.89 9.95 -6.78
N VAL A 162 -2.57 9.72 -5.52
CA VAL A 162 -1.26 9.99 -4.91
C VAL A 162 -0.70 8.74 -4.27
N GLY A 163 0.49 8.33 -4.66
CA GLY A 163 1.19 7.20 -4.06
C GLY A 163 2.16 6.51 -5.01
N ASP A 164 2.21 5.18 -4.95
CA ASP A 164 3.16 4.34 -5.68
C ASP A 164 2.58 3.72 -6.97
N SER A 165 3.18 2.61 -7.42
CA SER A 165 2.75 1.90 -8.64
C SER A 165 1.40 1.21 -8.51
N LEU A 166 0.95 0.90 -7.31
CA LEU A 166 -0.36 0.26 -7.09
C LEU A 166 -1.49 1.27 -7.30
N ILE A 167 -1.38 2.47 -6.70
CA ILE A 167 -2.35 3.54 -6.94
C ILE A 167 -2.26 4.05 -8.39
N ARG A 168 -1.07 3.99 -9.02
CA ARG A 168 -0.92 4.25 -10.45
C ARG A 168 -1.71 3.23 -11.28
N GLY A 169 -1.73 1.96 -10.88
CA GLY A 169 -2.56 0.91 -11.51
C GLY A 169 -4.04 1.25 -11.44
N GLN A 170 -4.54 1.71 -10.28
CA GLN A 170 -5.91 2.17 -10.10
C GLN A 170 -6.21 3.41 -10.97
N TRP A 171 -5.29 4.35 -11.06
CA TRP A 171 -5.40 5.52 -11.94
C TRP A 171 -5.47 5.11 -13.42
N VAL A 172 -4.64 4.18 -13.89
CA VAL A 172 -4.71 3.66 -15.28
C VAL A 172 -6.08 3.02 -15.54
N SER A 173 -6.58 2.21 -14.61
CA SER A 173 -7.94 1.64 -14.67
C SER A 173 -8.99 2.75 -14.80
N MET A 174 -8.95 3.79 -13.95
CA MET A 174 -9.90 4.92 -14.01
C MET A 174 -9.86 5.62 -15.36
N VAL A 175 -8.67 5.84 -15.91
CA VAL A 175 -8.49 6.43 -17.25
C VAL A 175 -9.10 5.51 -18.32
N CYS A 176 -8.87 4.20 -18.27
CA CYS A 176 -9.44 3.25 -19.22
C CYS A 176 -10.97 3.20 -19.14
N LEU A 177 -11.54 3.27 -17.94
CA LEU A 177 -12.99 3.29 -17.72
C LEU A 177 -13.69 4.48 -18.39
N VAL A 178 -13.02 5.64 -18.46
CA VAL A 178 -13.58 6.85 -19.10
C VAL A 178 -13.11 7.04 -20.56
N ASP A 179 -12.08 6.33 -20.98
CA ASP A 179 -11.44 6.51 -22.30
C ASP A 179 -12.43 6.24 -23.45
N SER A 180 -13.27 5.21 -23.32
CA SER A 180 -14.17 4.76 -24.39
C SER A 180 -15.29 5.75 -24.74
N VAL A 181 -15.71 6.59 -23.79
CA VAL A 181 -16.81 7.56 -24.00
C VAL A 181 -16.31 8.91 -24.52
N LEU A 182 -15.00 9.09 -24.67
CA LEU A 182 -14.41 10.34 -25.13
C LEU A 182 -13.84 10.22 -26.55
N PRO A 183 -14.20 11.11 -27.48
CA PRO A 183 -13.54 11.21 -28.78
C PRO A 183 -12.03 11.46 -28.63
N LYS A 184 -11.22 10.91 -29.53
CA LYS A 184 -9.75 11.04 -29.49
C LYS A 184 -9.27 12.49 -29.45
N THR A 185 -9.97 13.42 -30.12
CA THR A 185 -9.65 14.85 -30.16
C THR A 185 -9.94 15.59 -28.86
N LEU A 186 -10.82 15.04 -28.01
CA LEU A 186 -11.28 15.65 -26.77
C LEU A 186 -10.59 15.09 -25.53
N LYS A 187 -9.60 14.21 -25.70
CA LYS A 187 -8.78 13.67 -24.62
C LYS A 187 -7.29 13.83 -24.89
N SER A 188 -6.49 13.92 -23.86
CA SER A 188 -5.02 13.96 -23.96
C SER A 188 -4.37 13.48 -22.69
N MET A 189 -3.12 13.00 -22.82
CA MET A 189 -2.27 12.59 -21.71
C MET A 189 -1.02 13.47 -21.71
N HIS A 190 -0.65 13.98 -20.54
CA HIS A 190 0.55 14.76 -20.33
C HIS A 190 1.33 14.19 -19.16
N SER A 191 2.65 14.25 -19.24
CA SER A 191 3.54 13.89 -18.14
C SER A 191 4.49 15.05 -17.88
N THR A 192 4.80 15.34 -16.62
CA THR A 192 5.85 16.33 -16.29
C THR A 192 7.23 15.79 -16.63
N ALA A 193 8.23 16.68 -16.72
CA ALA A 193 9.57 16.37 -17.16
C ALA A 193 10.20 15.14 -16.47
N ASN A 194 9.91 14.92 -15.19
CA ASN A 194 10.44 13.79 -14.45
C ASN A 194 9.48 12.59 -14.35
N GLY A 195 8.32 12.61 -15.04
CA GLY A 195 7.34 11.52 -15.00
C GLY A 195 6.57 11.37 -13.68
N SER A 196 6.83 12.21 -12.68
CA SER A 196 6.19 12.12 -11.37
C SER A 196 4.71 12.49 -11.40
N LEU A 197 4.29 13.39 -12.27
CA LEU A 197 2.90 13.79 -12.44
C LEU A 197 2.41 13.41 -13.83
N ASN A 198 1.40 12.58 -13.91
CA ASN A 198 0.73 12.18 -15.14
C ASN A 198 -0.69 12.72 -15.12
N ILE A 199 -1.12 13.39 -16.18
CA ILE A 199 -2.38 14.10 -16.26
C ILE A 199 -3.16 13.63 -17.48
N PHE A 200 -4.26 12.93 -17.24
CA PHE A 200 -5.27 12.69 -18.26
C PHE A 200 -6.27 13.86 -18.25
N LYS A 201 -6.55 14.43 -19.42
CA LYS A 201 -7.51 15.53 -19.58
C LYS A 201 -8.69 15.11 -20.44
N ALA A 202 -9.89 15.30 -19.91
CA ALA A 202 -11.16 15.26 -20.65
C ALA A 202 -11.58 16.71 -20.98
N LYS A 203 -11.25 17.15 -22.21
CA LYS A 203 -11.32 18.58 -22.59
C LYS A 203 -12.75 19.13 -22.59
N GLU A 204 -13.72 18.33 -23.02
CA GLU A 204 -15.14 18.72 -23.07
C GLU A 204 -15.70 19.04 -21.67
N TYR A 205 -15.19 18.33 -20.66
CA TYR A 205 -15.58 18.52 -19.26
C TYR A 205 -14.67 19.49 -18.50
N ASN A 206 -13.59 19.96 -19.13
CA ASN A 206 -12.53 20.69 -18.45
C ASN A 206 -12.09 19.97 -17.17
N ALA A 207 -12.00 18.64 -17.21
CA ALA A 207 -11.68 17.78 -16.10
C ALA A 207 -10.31 17.14 -16.26
N SER A 208 -9.65 16.85 -15.13
CA SER A 208 -8.42 16.06 -15.13
C SER A 208 -8.50 14.89 -14.16
N ILE A 209 -7.89 13.76 -14.57
CA ILE A 209 -7.66 12.58 -13.75
C ILE A 209 -6.16 12.37 -13.70
N GLU A 210 -5.57 12.59 -12.54
CA GLU A 210 -4.13 12.76 -12.38
C GLU A 210 -3.54 11.65 -11.50
N HIS A 211 -2.29 11.29 -11.75
CA HIS A 211 -1.50 10.48 -10.83
C HIS A 211 -0.22 11.21 -10.47
N TYR A 212 0.07 11.31 -9.19
CA TYR A 212 1.31 11.85 -8.67
C TYR A 212 2.10 10.78 -7.90
N TRP A 213 3.36 10.57 -8.34
CA TRP A 213 4.28 9.65 -7.70
C TRP A 213 4.78 10.21 -6.37
N SER A 214 4.33 9.62 -5.28
CA SER A 214 4.77 9.92 -3.92
C SER A 214 4.62 8.68 -3.05
N PRO A 215 5.51 7.69 -3.19
CA PRO A 215 5.33 6.36 -2.60
C PRO A 215 5.30 6.35 -1.07
N LEU A 216 5.92 7.36 -0.43
CA LEU A 216 6.01 7.49 1.02
C LEU A 216 5.26 8.73 1.57
N LEU A 217 4.55 9.49 0.71
CA LEU A 217 3.85 10.75 0.97
C LEU A 217 4.78 11.91 1.41
N VAL A 218 5.86 11.62 2.08
CA VAL A 218 6.91 12.57 2.50
C VAL A 218 8.16 12.41 1.63
N GLU A 219 9.03 13.41 1.63
CA GLU A 219 10.24 13.41 0.81
C GLU A 219 11.15 12.22 1.12
N SER A 220 11.62 11.56 0.07
CA SER A 220 12.48 10.38 0.15
C SER A 220 13.47 10.28 -1.00
N ASN A 221 14.46 9.40 -0.86
CA ASN A 221 15.35 9.04 -1.97
C ASN A 221 14.70 8.07 -2.98
N SER A 222 13.39 7.77 -2.83
CA SER A 222 12.57 6.99 -3.77
C SER A 222 11.56 7.84 -4.54
N ASP A 223 11.72 9.17 -4.56
CA ASP A 223 10.81 10.12 -5.19
C ASP A 223 10.92 10.19 -6.72
N ASP A 224 12.01 9.67 -7.28
CA ASP A 224 12.16 9.57 -8.73
C ASP A 224 11.37 8.35 -9.25
N PRO A 225 10.36 8.50 -10.11
CA PRO A 225 9.53 7.40 -10.59
C PRO A 225 10.28 6.39 -11.48
N VAL A 226 11.49 6.73 -11.93
CA VAL A 226 12.37 5.84 -12.71
C VAL A 226 13.42 5.20 -11.81
N ASN A 227 14.11 5.99 -10.98
CA ASN A 227 15.25 5.57 -10.17
C ASN A 227 14.88 5.40 -8.69
N HIS A 228 13.72 4.81 -8.40
CA HIS A 228 13.16 4.67 -7.05
C HIS A 228 13.60 3.42 -6.29
N ARG A 229 14.19 2.43 -6.98
CA ARG A 229 14.64 1.16 -6.37
C ARG A 229 16.04 1.32 -5.78
N VAL A 230 16.08 1.86 -4.57
CA VAL A 230 17.33 2.12 -3.84
C VAL A 230 17.62 1.04 -2.80
N PRO A 231 18.92 0.65 -2.59
CA PRO A 231 19.30 -0.34 -1.58
C PRO A 231 18.88 0.08 -0.17
N GLU A 232 19.19 1.31 0.20
CA GLU A 232 18.84 1.91 1.48
C GLU A 232 17.81 3.03 1.27
N ARG A 233 16.62 2.84 1.85
CA ARG A 233 15.56 3.83 1.75
C ARG A 233 15.65 4.83 2.88
N THR A 234 15.72 6.11 2.50
CA THR A 234 15.84 7.23 3.41
C THR A 234 14.66 8.17 3.23
N VAL A 235 14.07 8.60 4.34
CA VAL A 235 12.91 9.50 4.35
C VAL A 235 13.15 10.73 5.24
N ARG A 236 12.59 11.86 4.83
CA ARG A 236 12.48 13.09 5.60
C ARG A 236 11.05 13.23 6.10
N VAL A 237 10.75 12.59 7.24
CA VAL A 237 9.38 12.40 7.74
C VAL A 237 8.57 13.69 7.99
N LYS A 238 9.24 14.85 8.10
CA LYS A 238 8.60 16.16 8.26
C LYS A 238 8.52 16.97 6.96
N ALA A 239 9.03 16.46 5.85
CA ALA A 239 9.10 17.19 4.58
C ALA A 239 8.03 16.68 3.60
N ILE A 240 6.85 17.30 3.58
CA ILE A 240 5.75 16.93 2.67
C ILE A 240 5.56 17.95 1.55
N GLU A 241 5.99 19.21 1.72
CA GLU A 241 5.70 20.33 0.81
C GLU A 241 6.20 20.10 -0.63
N LYS A 242 7.31 19.39 -0.78
CA LYS A 242 7.83 19.00 -2.10
C LYS A 242 6.76 18.28 -2.93
N HIS A 243 5.95 17.45 -2.31
CA HIS A 243 4.91 16.66 -2.95
C HIS A 243 3.56 17.36 -2.91
N ALA A 244 3.19 17.91 -1.77
CA ALA A 244 1.88 18.45 -1.48
C ALA A 244 1.43 19.55 -2.45
N ARG A 245 2.37 20.36 -2.95
CA ARG A 245 2.11 21.40 -3.99
C ARG A 245 1.46 20.86 -5.26
N TYR A 246 1.58 19.54 -5.56
CA TYR A 246 1.00 18.96 -6.77
C TYR A 246 -0.44 18.51 -6.60
N TRP A 247 -0.89 18.30 -5.35
CA TRP A 247 -2.27 17.94 -5.06
C TRP A 247 -3.05 19.01 -4.27
N THR A 248 -2.40 20.14 -3.94
CA THR A 248 -3.10 21.33 -3.43
C THR A 248 -4.19 21.74 -4.44
N ASP A 249 -5.34 22.20 -3.95
CA ASP A 249 -6.51 22.63 -4.74
C ASP A 249 -7.22 21.53 -5.55
N ALA A 250 -6.88 20.26 -5.38
CA ALA A 250 -7.65 19.17 -5.96
C ALA A 250 -9.07 19.10 -5.35
N ASP A 251 -10.02 18.65 -6.15
CA ASP A 251 -11.41 18.46 -5.70
C ASP A 251 -11.64 17.08 -5.11
N PHE A 252 -10.87 16.09 -5.61
CA PHE A 252 -10.86 14.72 -5.12
C PHE A 252 -9.41 14.25 -4.97
N LEU A 253 -9.08 13.78 -3.77
CA LEU A 253 -7.75 13.23 -3.46
C LEU A 253 -7.87 11.78 -3.02
N VAL A 254 -7.14 10.90 -3.69
CA VAL A 254 -7.10 9.48 -3.42
C VAL A 254 -5.67 9.08 -3.08
N PHE A 255 -5.43 8.75 -1.82
CA PHE A 255 -4.10 8.41 -1.31
C PHE A 255 -3.93 6.90 -1.13
N ASN A 256 -2.73 6.41 -1.36
CA ASN A 256 -2.26 5.11 -0.91
C ASN A 256 -0.76 5.18 -0.66
N THR A 257 -0.31 4.62 0.46
CA THR A 257 1.10 4.51 0.80
C THR A 257 1.32 3.27 1.65
N TYR A 258 1.89 2.21 1.05
CA TYR A 258 2.05 0.94 1.74
C TYR A 258 3.26 0.16 1.25
N LEU A 259 3.31 -0.24 -0.01
CA LEU A 259 4.26 -1.22 -0.55
C LEU A 259 5.72 -0.86 -0.24
N TRP A 260 6.05 0.42 -0.32
CA TRP A 260 7.43 0.91 -0.17
C TRP A 260 7.90 0.99 1.29
N TRP A 261 7.00 0.82 2.25
CA TRP A 261 7.32 0.74 3.68
C TRP A 261 7.72 -0.67 4.13
N ARG A 262 7.49 -1.71 3.34
CA ARG A 262 7.73 -3.13 3.69
C ARG A 262 9.23 -3.45 3.88
N ARG A 263 9.84 -2.87 4.91
CA ARG A 263 11.22 -3.07 5.37
C ARG A 263 11.26 -3.03 6.88
N PRO A 264 12.12 -3.84 7.56
CA PRO A 264 12.16 -3.83 9.04
C PRO A 264 12.66 -2.49 9.60
N VAL A 265 13.56 -1.82 8.88
CA VAL A 265 14.18 -0.54 9.28
C VAL A 265 14.18 0.43 8.10
N MET A 266 13.90 1.68 8.39
CA MET A 266 13.98 2.81 7.47
C MET A 266 15.01 3.82 7.98
N ASN A 267 15.79 4.44 7.10
CA ASN A 267 16.64 5.55 7.46
C ASN A 267 15.84 6.85 7.51
N VAL A 268 15.85 7.51 8.65
CA VAL A 268 15.28 8.86 8.82
C VAL A 268 16.40 9.88 8.70
N LEU A 269 16.18 10.89 7.86
CA LEU A 269 17.10 12.03 7.69
C LEU A 269 16.50 13.28 8.33
N TRP A 270 17.25 13.85 9.27
CA TRP A 270 17.04 15.21 9.77
C TRP A 270 18.03 16.13 9.06
N GLY A 271 17.53 17.11 8.33
CA GLY A 271 18.28 17.96 7.40
C GLY A 271 17.74 17.84 5.98
N SER A 272 18.56 18.12 4.99
CA SER A 272 18.23 18.01 3.56
C SER A 272 19.07 16.93 2.88
N PHE A 273 18.58 16.36 1.79
CA PHE A 273 19.40 15.50 0.94
C PHE A 273 20.57 16.33 0.38
N GLY A 274 21.80 15.81 0.50
CA GLY A 274 23.01 16.52 0.09
C GLY A 274 23.58 17.51 1.13
N ASP A 275 22.93 17.65 2.29
CA ASP A 275 23.44 18.42 3.42
C ASP A 275 24.55 17.62 4.12
N PRO A 276 25.80 18.13 4.20
CA PRO A 276 26.90 17.43 4.86
C PRO A 276 26.67 17.25 6.37
N ASP A 277 25.87 18.11 6.99
CA ASP A 277 25.51 18.07 8.41
C ASP A 277 24.21 17.30 8.67
N GLY A 278 23.65 16.64 7.67
CA GLY A 278 22.44 15.84 7.78
C GLY A 278 22.61 14.65 8.73
N VAL A 279 21.70 14.51 9.68
CA VAL A 279 21.72 13.40 10.67
C VAL A 279 20.86 12.25 10.15
N TYR A 280 21.49 11.08 9.99
CA TYR A 280 20.82 9.85 9.59
C TYR A 280 20.69 8.89 10.77
N LYS A 281 19.52 8.27 10.92
CA LYS A 281 19.27 7.24 11.93
C LYS A 281 18.36 6.14 11.38
N GLY A 282 18.78 4.88 11.53
CA GLY A 282 17.92 3.71 11.33
C GLY A 282 16.84 3.65 12.41
N VAL A 283 15.59 3.59 12.01
CA VAL A 283 14.43 3.54 12.90
C VAL A 283 13.51 2.40 12.45
N GLU A 284 12.86 1.73 13.37
CA GLU A 284 11.88 0.68 13.10
C GLU A 284 10.77 1.22 12.19
N MET A 285 10.40 0.43 11.17
CA MET A 285 9.54 0.87 10.07
C MET A 285 8.20 1.41 10.54
N LEU A 286 7.49 0.71 11.43
CA LEU A 286 6.17 1.16 11.87
C LEU A 286 6.21 2.54 12.53
N ARG A 287 7.30 2.83 13.27
CA ARG A 287 7.49 4.13 13.89
C ARG A 287 7.69 5.24 12.84
N VAL A 288 8.46 4.96 11.78
CA VAL A 288 8.69 5.92 10.70
C VAL A 288 7.42 6.14 9.89
N TYR A 289 6.66 5.06 9.66
CA TYR A 289 5.38 5.10 8.98
C TYR A 289 4.37 5.98 9.72
N GLU A 290 4.25 5.78 11.03
CA GLU A 290 3.42 6.64 11.90
C GLU A 290 3.82 8.12 11.78
N MET A 291 5.13 8.43 11.85
CA MET A 291 5.62 9.80 11.73
C MET A 291 5.25 10.44 10.39
N ALA A 292 5.35 9.69 9.29
CA ALA A 292 4.99 10.16 7.96
C ALA A 292 3.47 10.38 7.81
N LEU A 293 2.66 9.43 8.31
CA LEU A 293 1.19 9.57 8.31
C LEU A 293 0.71 10.76 9.15
N ARG A 294 1.34 11.02 10.30
CA ARG A 294 1.02 12.21 11.11
C ARG A 294 1.38 13.50 10.37
N THR A 295 2.53 13.55 9.70
CA THR A 295 2.90 14.72 8.88
C THR A 295 1.90 14.94 7.74
N TRP A 296 1.46 13.87 7.08
CA TRP A 296 0.44 13.93 6.05
C TRP A 296 -0.92 14.40 6.62
N SER A 297 -1.35 13.88 7.75
CA SER A 297 -2.62 14.25 8.38
C SER A 297 -2.61 15.70 8.86
N ASP A 298 -1.54 16.17 9.48
CA ASP A 298 -1.39 17.55 9.94
C ASP A 298 -1.42 18.52 8.74
N TRP A 299 -0.77 18.13 7.62
CA TRP A 299 -0.79 18.92 6.40
C TRP A 299 -2.22 19.02 5.82
N LEU A 300 -2.95 17.91 5.75
CA LEU A 300 -4.33 17.91 5.26
C LEU A 300 -5.23 18.82 6.10
N GLU A 301 -5.11 18.75 7.43
CA GLU A 301 -5.91 19.55 8.35
C GLU A 301 -5.77 21.05 8.10
N VAL A 302 -4.55 21.51 7.80
CA VAL A 302 -4.22 22.92 7.61
C VAL A 302 -4.55 23.41 6.19
N HIS A 303 -4.31 22.59 5.16
CA HIS A 303 -4.29 23.08 3.77
C HIS A 303 -5.50 22.67 2.94
N VAL A 304 -6.27 21.65 3.38
CA VAL A 304 -7.41 21.18 2.59
C VAL A 304 -8.67 21.98 2.90
N ASN A 305 -9.35 22.41 1.85
CA ASN A 305 -10.66 23.03 1.99
C ASN A 305 -11.72 21.94 2.26
N ARG A 306 -12.16 21.82 3.51
CA ARG A 306 -13.10 20.80 4.00
C ARG A 306 -14.46 20.81 3.31
N ASN A 307 -14.85 21.95 2.75
CA ASN A 307 -16.14 22.12 2.07
C ASN A 307 -16.08 21.83 0.57
N LYS A 308 -14.86 21.71 0.01
CA LYS A 308 -14.64 21.51 -1.42
C LYS A 308 -14.06 20.15 -1.75
N THR A 309 -13.03 19.74 -1.01
CA THR A 309 -12.22 18.57 -1.34
C THR A 309 -12.75 17.31 -0.66
N GLN A 310 -13.04 16.29 -1.47
CA GLN A 310 -13.31 14.94 -0.96
C GLN A 310 -12.02 14.15 -0.85
N LEU A 311 -11.82 13.53 0.31
CA LEU A 311 -10.60 12.81 0.65
C LEU A 311 -10.85 11.32 0.78
N PHE A 312 -9.99 10.53 0.15
CA PHE A 312 -10.01 9.07 0.16
C PHE A 312 -8.65 8.51 0.51
N PHE A 313 -8.63 7.43 1.26
CA PHE A 313 -7.45 6.62 1.49
C PHE A 313 -7.74 5.18 1.09
N VAL A 314 -7.01 4.65 0.11
CA VAL A 314 -7.13 3.26 -0.31
C VAL A 314 -6.32 2.39 0.63
N SER A 315 -6.93 1.36 1.19
CA SER A 315 -6.24 0.41 2.07
C SER A 315 -5.20 -0.41 1.32
N MET A 316 -4.57 -1.34 1.99
CA MET A 316 -3.48 -2.14 1.40
C MET A 316 -3.98 -3.03 0.27
N SER A 317 -3.29 -2.98 -0.86
CA SER A 317 -3.38 -4.02 -1.87
C SER A 317 -2.52 -5.20 -1.43
N PRO A 318 -3.07 -6.40 -1.27
CA PRO A 318 -2.30 -7.57 -0.89
C PRO A 318 -1.33 -7.99 -2.00
N THR A 319 -0.31 -8.75 -1.62
CA THR A 319 0.60 -9.43 -2.56
C THR A 319 0.41 -10.94 -2.45
N HIS A 320 0.52 -11.66 -3.57
CA HIS A 320 0.41 -13.11 -3.59
C HIS A 320 1.76 -13.76 -3.96
N GLU A 321 2.79 -13.39 -3.18
CA GLU A 321 4.18 -13.82 -3.41
C GLU A 321 4.51 -15.17 -2.79
N ARG A 322 3.64 -15.72 -1.94
CA ARG A 322 3.86 -16.97 -1.18
C ARG A 322 2.65 -17.88 -1.26
N ALA A 323 2.73 -18.89 -2.11
CA ALA A 323 1.61 -19.78 -2.38
C ALA A 323 1.22 -20.70 -1.20
N GLU A 324 2.09 -20.87 -0.23
CA GLU A 324 1.76 -21.56 1.01
C GLU A 324 0.64 -20.88 1.82
N GLU A 325 0.36 -19.59 1.56
CA GLU A 325 -0.72 -18.86 2.22
C GLU A 325 -2.11 -19.35 1.81
N TRP A 326 -2.26 -19.90 0.61
CA TRP A 326 -3.50 -20.52 0.13
C TRP A 326 -3.37 -22.04 -0.10
N GLY A 327 -2.42 -22.68 0.60
CA GLY A 327 -2.30 -24.13 0.62
C GLY A 327 -1.53 -24.77 -0.53
N ALA A 328 -0.90 -23.97 -1.41
CA ALA A 328 -0.06 -24.48 -2.46
C ALA A 328 1.39 -24.78 -1.98
N ALA A 329 2.21 -25.38 -2.84
CA ALA A 329 3.56 -25.80 -2.48
C ALA A 329 4.46 -24.59 -2.12
N LYS A 330 5.28 -24.75 -1.08
CA LYS A 330 6.26 -23.76 -0.66
C LYS A 330 7.23 -23.41 -1.80
N GLY A 331 7.49 -22.12 -1.98
CA GLY A 331 8.37 -21.60 -3.03
C GLY A 331 7.63 -21.28 -4.33
N ASN A 332 6.35 -21.59 -4.43
CA ASN A 332 5.48 -21.08 -5.48
C ASN A 332 4.90 -19.71 -5.09
N ASN A 333 4.33 -19.02 -6.08
CA ASN A 333 3.66 -17.73 -5.93
C ASN A 333 2.43 -17.66 -6.86
N CYS A 334 1.97 -16.49 -7.24
CA CYS A 334 0.84 -16.32 -8.16
C CYS A 334 1.07 -16.84 -9.59
N TYR A 335 2.26 -17.32 -9.92
CA TYR A 335 2.53 -17.90 -11.24
C TYR A 335 1.66 -19.13 -11.47
N SER A 336 1.04 -19.21 -12.64
CA SER A 336 0.11 -20.28 -13.04
C SER A 336 -1.22 -20.33 -12.26
N GLU A 337 -1.51 -19.38 -11.38
CA GLU A 337 -2.82 -19.29 -10.76
C GLU A 337 -3.86 -18.78 -11.77
N THR A 338 -4.98 -19.50 -11.88
CA THR A 338 -6.08 -19.19 -12.81
C THR A 338 -7.43 -19.06 -12.11
N GLU A 339 -7.49 -19.42 -10.82
CA GLU A 339 -8.70 -19.40 -10.02
C GLU A 339 -8.49 -18.56 -8.76
N MET A 340 -9.52 -17.85 -8.35
CA MET A 340 -9.51 -17.10 -7.10
C MET A 340 -9.51 -18.05 -5.88
N ILE A 341 -9.24 -17.51 -4.70
CA ILE A 341 -9.38 -18.22 -3.43
C ILE A 341 -10.88 -18.29 -3.10
N ALA A 342 -11.40 -19.51 -2.93
CA ALA A 342 -12.82 -19.76 -2.73
C ALA A 342 -13.24 -19.75 -1.24
N GLU A 343 -12.29 -19.77 -0.30
CA GLU A 343 -12.56 -19.79 1.15
C GLU A 343 -13.20 -18.46 1.58
N GLU A 344 -14.45 -18.51 2.05
CA GLU A 344 -15.15 -17.33 2.54
C GLU A 344 -14.47 -16.78 3.81
N GLY A 345 -14.29 -15.47 3.87
CA GLY A 345 -13.58 -14.81 4.96
C GLY A 345 -12.06 -14.96 4.90
N TYR A 346 -11.51 -15.47 3.81
CA TYR A 346 -10.06 -15.62 3.64
C TYR A 346 -9.31 -14.33 3.93
N TRP A 347 -8.19 -14.48 4.64
CA TRP A 347 -7.27 -13.40 4.93
C TRP A 347 -5.82 -13.91 4.86
N GLY A 348 -5.10 -13.49 3.85
CA GLY A 348 -3.69 -13.85 3.65
C GLY A 348 -2.72 -13.05 4.52
N LYS A 349 -1.44 -13.28 4.30
CA LYS A 349 -0.33 -12.54 4.96
C LYS A 349 0.35 -11.55 4.02
N GLY A 350 -0.23 -11.36 2.84
CA GLY A 350 0.26 -10.40 1.83
C GLY A 350 0.04 -8.95 2.21
N SER A 351 -0.82 -8.69 3.20
CA SER A 351 -1.05 -7.40 3.85
C SER A 351 -0.57 -7.40 5.30
N ASP A 352 -0.27 -6.23 5.87
CA ASP A 352 0.20 -6.07 7.25
C ASP A 352 -0.88 -5.40 8.11
N PRO A 353 -1.56 -6.15 9.01
CA PRO A 353 -2.61 -5.61 9.87
C PRO A 353 -2.15 -4.44 10.76
N LYS A 354 -0.89 -4.44 11.21
CA LYS A 354 -0.37 -3.35 12.07
C LYS A 354 -0.29 -2.03 11.31
N MET A 355 0.12 -2.08 10.05
CA MET A 355 0.11 -0.90 9.19
C MET A 355 -1.32 -0.43 8.89
N MET A 356 -2.26 -1.35 8.66
CA MET A 356 -3.67 -1.02 8.43
C MET A 356 -4.27 -0.30 9.64
N HIS A 357 -4.14 -0.88 10.84
CA HIS A 357 -4.61 -0.25 12.09
C HIS A 357 -3.97 1.12 12.34
N MET A 358 -2.71 1.30 11.95
CA MET A 358 -2.06 2.61 12.09
C MET A 358 -2.70 3.66 11.19
N VAL A 359 -3.07 3.30 9.96
CA VAL A 359 -3.81 4.20 9.07
C VAL A 359 -5.21 4.49 9.66
N GLU A 360 -5.94 3.47 10.07
CA GLU A 360 -7.27 3.61 10.69
C GLU A 360 -7.23 4.60 11.88
N ASN A 361 -6.27 4.43 12.78
CA ASN A 361 -6.09 5.35 13.92
C ASN A 361 -5.83 6.80 13.49
N VAL A 362 -5.00 7.02 12.46
CA VAL A 362 -4.74 8.38 11.94
C VAL A 362 -5.97 8.97 11.27
N LEU A 363 -6.77 8.17 10.56
CA LEU A 363 -8.02 8.65 9.96
C LEU A 363 -9.08 8.97 11.02
N ASP A 364 -9.18 8.18 12.08
CA ASP A 364 -10.06 8.45 13.22
C ASP A 364 -9.65 9.72 13.97
N ASP A 365 -8.36 9.95 14.17
CA ASP A 365 -7.82 11.19 14.73
C ASP A 365 -8.16 12.41 13.84
N LEU A 366 -8.04 12.29 12.51
CA LEU A 366 -8.44 13.34 11.57
C LEU A 366 -9.95 13.63 11.65
N LYS A 367 -10.75 12.58 11.70
CA LYS A 367 -12.21 12.69 11.83
C LYS A 367 -12.60 13.38 13.13
N ALA A 368 -11.95 13.06 14.25
CA ALA A 368 -12.14 13.73 15.53
C ALA A 368 -11.77 15.22 15.47
N ARG A 369 -10.81 15.61 14.63
CA ARG A 369 -10.42 17.00 14.34
C ARG A 369 -11.32 17.67 13.27
N GLY A 370 -12.38 16.99 12.82
CA GLY A 370 -13.39 17.50 11.88
C GLY A 370 -13.00 17.41 10.41
N LEU A 371 -12.00 16.60 10.04
CA LEU A 371 -11.64 16.34 8.66
C LEU A 371 -11.88 14.85 8.33
N ASN A 372 -12.91 14.58 7.54
CA ASN A 372 -13.23 13.20 7.16
C ASN A 372 -12.42 12.74 5.94
N VAL A 373 -11.73 11.63 6.09
CA VAL A 373 -11.09 10.90 4.98
C VAL A 373 -11.78 9.55 4.87
N GLN A 374 -12.40 9.27 3.72
CA GLN A 374 -13.08 8.01 3.49
C GLN A 374 -12.07 6.89 3.21
N MET A 375 -12.03 5.88 4.07
CA MET A 375 -11.29 4.65 3.79
C MET A 375 -12.00 3.86 2.70
N LEU A 376 -11.27 3.51 1.64
CA LEU A 376 -11.67 2.51 0.64
C LEU A 376 -11.00 1.19 1.02
N ASN A 377 -11.70 0.35 1.76
CA ASN A 377 -11.15 -0.90 2.31
C ASN A 377 -11.14 -2.01 1.26
N ILE A 378 -10.17 -1.95 0.35
CA ILE A 378 -10.04 -2.90 -0.77
C ILE A 378 -9.23 -4.16 -0.41
N THR A 379 -8.70 -4.28 0.79
CA THR A 379 -7.72 -5.33 1.12
C THR A 379 -8.35 -6.71 1.04
N GLN A 380 -9.38 -7.00 1.83
CA GLN A 380 -9.95 -8.35 1.87
C GLN A 380 -10.54 -8.79 0.52
N LEU A 381 -11.27 -7.92 -0.17
CA LEU A 381 -11.82 -8.28 -1.48
C LEU A 381 -10.71 -8.59 -2.51
N SER A 382 -9.55 -7.98 -2.36
CA SER A 382 -8.40 -8.23 -3.24
C SER A 382 -7.62 -9.49 -2.84
N GLU A 383 -7.64 -9.89 -1.55
CA GLU A 383 -6.99 -11.13 -1.06
C GLU A 383 -7.52 -12.40 -1.75
N TYR A 384 -8.78 -12.42 -2.18
CA TYR A 384 -9.33 -13.56 -2.91
C TYR A 384 -8.73 -13.75 -4.30
N ARG A 385 -8.12 -12.72 -4.90
CA ARG A 385 -7.88 -12.59 -6.33
C ARG A 385 -6.42 -12.85 -6.74
N LYS A 386 -5.82 -13.93 -6.18
CA LYS A 386 -4.43 -14.34 -6.49
C LYS A 386 -4.15 -14.52 -7.99
N GLU A 387 -5.16 -14.85 -8.78
CA GLU A 387 -5.07 -15.04 -10.22
C GLU A 387 -5.07 -13.73 -11.01
N GLY A 388 -5.42 -12.61 -10.37
CA GLY A 388 -5.56 -11.29 -11.02
C GLY A 388 -4.23 -10.59 -11.32
N HIS A 389 -3.10 -11.15 -10.93
CA HIS A 389 -1.77 -10.54 -11.10
C HIS A 389 -1.21 -10.72 -12.52
N PRO A 390 -0.32 -9.81 -12.97
CA PRO A 390 0.37 -9.95 -14.26
C PRO A 390 1.22 -11.20 -14.36
N SER A 391 1.77 -11.68 -13.27
CA SER A 391 2.67 -12.82 -13.26
C SER A 391 3.81 -12.60 -14.28
N ILE A 392 3.95 -13.45 -15.29
CA ILE A 392 4.94 -13.29 -16.36
C ILE A 392 4.39 -12.48 -17.56
N TYR A 393 3.09 -12.20 -17.59
CA TYR A 393 2.38 -11.61 -18.71
C TYR A 393 2.41 -10.07 -18.67
N ARG A 394 3.61 -9.50 -18.71
CA ARG A 394 3.86 -8.07 -18.74
C ARG A 394 5.12 -7.75 -19.54
N LYS A 395 5.31 -6.50 -19.91
CA LYS A 395 6.56 -6.07 -20.50
C LYS A 395 7.74 -6.39 -19.59
N GLN A 396 8.71 -7.11 -20.14
CA GLN A 396 10.01 -7.27 -19.53
C GLN A 396 10.88 -6.10 -19.99
N TRP A 397 11.47 -5.37 -19.02
CA TRP A 397 12.29 -4.19 -19.31
C TRP A 397 13.71 -4.60 -19.70
N ASP A 398 14.19 -5.71 -19.14
CA ASP A 398 15.46 -6.33 -19.44
C ASP A 398 15.23 -7.71 -20.04
N ALA A 399 16.20 -8.21 -20.81
CA ALA A 399 16.18 -9.58 -21.32
C ALA A 399 16.22 -10.57 -20.16
N LEU A 400 15.35 -11.59 -20.21
CA LEU A 400 15.35 -12.65 -19.20
C LEU A 400 16.63 -13.49 -19.28
N THR A 401 17.17 -13.85 -18.13
CA THR A 401 18.29 -14.81 -18.04
C THR A 401 17.80 -16.23 -18.32
N GLN A 402 18.73 -17.16 -18.60
CA GLN A 402 18.37 -18.56 -18.81
C GLN A 402 17.74 -19.20 -17.57
N GLU A 403 18.20 -18.81 -16.37
CA GLU A 403 17.63 -19.26 -15.10
C GLU A 403 16.19 -18.76 -14.92
N GLN A 404 15.92 -17.52 -15.29
CA GLN A 404 14.55 -16.94 -15.25
C GLN A 404 13.63 -17.65 -16.24
N ILE A 405 14.11 -17.92 -17.47
CA ILE A 405 13.34 -18.66 -18.49
C ILE A 405 13.01 -20.07 -17.99
N ALA A 406 13.97 -20.74 -17.33
CA ALA A 406 13.80 -22.08 -16.76
C ALA A 406 12.90 -22.09 -15.50
N ASN A 407 12.81 -20.97 -14.77
CA ASN A 407 12.00 -20.83 -13.56
C ASN A 407 11.18 -19.53 -13.57
N PRO A 408 10.00 -19.51 -14.21
CA PRO A 408 9.16 -18.32 -14.30
C PRO A 408 8.68 -17.76 -12.96
N ASN A 409 8.57 -18.57 -11.90
CA ASN A 409 8.27 -18.09 -10.55
C ASN A 409 9.25 -17.01 -10.08
N SER A 410 10.51 -17.05 -10.52
CA SER A 410 11.57 -16.16 -10.05
C SER A 410 11.39 -14.69 -10.46
N TYR A 411 10.56 -14.42 -11.50
CA TYR A 411 10.32 -13.06 -12.00
C TYR A 411 8.84 -12.71 -12.14
N ALA A 412 7.95 -13.60 -11.69
CA ALA A 412 6.51 -13.35 -11.69
C ALA A 412 6.17 -12.12 -10.85
N ASP A 413 5.34 -11.24 -11.39
CA ASP A 413 4.82 -10.06 -10.70
C ASP A 413 3.52 -10.43 -10.00
N CYS A 414 3.60 -10.67 -8.71
CA CYS A 414 2.48 -10.99 -7.83
C CYS A 414 2.09 -9.81 -6.92
N ILE A 415 2.42 -8.61 -7.34
CA ILE A 415 2.20 -7.35 -6.62
C ILE A 415 1.20 -6.47 -7.37
N HIS A 416 1.45 -6.24 -8.67
CA HIS A 416 0.56 -5.43 -9.51
C HIS A 416 -0.63 -6.25 -10.02
N TRP A 417 -1.58 -5.59 -10.65
CA TRP A 417 -2.82 -6.21 -11.13
C TRP A 417 -2.96 -6.05 -12.65
N CYS A 418 -3.45 -7.09 -13.32
CA CYS A 418 -3.84 -6.99 -14.73
C CYS A 418 -5.02 -6.02 -14.89
N LEU A 419 -5.06 -5.35 -16.03
CA LEU A 419 -6.18 -4.50 -16.43
C LEU A 419 -6.73 -4.95 -17.79
N PRO A 420 -8.06 -5.05 -17.95
CA PRO A 420 -9.10 -4.94 -16.93
C PRO A 420 -8.95 -5.97 -15.81
N GLY A 421 -9.43 -5.66 -14.60
CA GLY A 421 -9.36 -6.58 -13.47
C GLY A 421 -9.68 -5.93 -12.11
N VAL A 422 -9.03 -6.39 -11.06
CA VAL A 422 -9.31 -6.00 -9.67
C VAL A 422 -9.35 -4.48 -9.43
N PRO A 423 -8.43 -3.66 -9.98
CA PRO A 423 -8.50 -2.21 -9.78
C PRO A 423 -9.74 -1.53 -10.37
N ASP A 424 -10.44 -2.15 -11.31
CA ASP A 424 -11.70 -1.61 -11.83
C ASP A 424 -12.77 -1.62 -10.75
N VAL A 425 -12.83 -2.67 -9.92
CA VAL A 425 -13.71 -2.74 -8.75
C VAL A 425 -13.34 -1.72 -7.68
N TRP A 426 -12.05 -1.46 -7.48
CA TRP A 426 -11.65 -0.36 -6.57
C TRP A 426 -12.20 0.99 -7.05
N ASN A 427 -12.25 1.19 -8.36
CA ASN A 427 -12.80 2.39 -8.98
C ASN A 427 -14.34 2.42 -8.96
N GLU A 428 -15.03 1.27 -9.02
CA GLU A 428 -16.48 1.21 -8.78
C GLU A 428 -16.83 1.60 -7.34
N LEU A 429 -16.03 1.15 -6.36
CA LEU A 429 -16.17 1.57 -4.96
C LEU A 429 -15.91 3.08 -4.79
N LEU A 430 -14.82 3.60 -5.37
CA LEU A 430 -14.54 5.03 -5.36
C LEU A 430 -15.68 5.83 -6.01
N TYR A 431 -16.19 5.37 -7.16
CA TYR A 431 -17.33 5.96 -7.86
C TYR A 431 -18.57 6.04 -6.96
N ALA A 432 -18.92 4.94 -6.28
CA ALA A 432 -20.04 4.91 -5.37
C ALA A 432 -19.92 5.99 -4.28
N TYR A 433 -18.74 6.16 -3.69
CA TYR A 433 -18.52 7.19 -2.66
C TYR A 433 -18.47 8.62 -3.23
N ILE A 434 -18.01 8.84 -4.45
CA ILE A 434 -18.05 10.18 -5.10
C ILE A 434 -19.50 10.67 -5.28
N PHE A 435 -20.46 9.75 -5.44
CA PHE A 435 -21.85 10.10 -5.69
C PHE A 435 -22.76 10.04 -4.46
N HIS A 436 -22.39 9.27 -3.43
CA HIS A 436 -23.26 9.01 -2.26
C HIS A 436 -22.83 9.75 -0.97
N GLN A 437 -21.94 10.72 -1.07
CA GLN A 437 -21.58 11.61 0.05
C GLN A 437 -22.32 12.94 0.00
#